data_011f04ca0982f96910e57988f297e13d
#
_entry.id   011f04ca0982f96910e57988f297e13d
#
_cell.length_a   1.000
_cell.length_b   1.000
_cell.length_c   1.000
_cell.angle_alpha   90.00
_cell.angle_beta   90.00
_cell.angle_gamma   90.00
#
_symmetry.space_group_name_H-M   'P 1'
#
loop_
_entity.id
_entity.type
_entity.pdbx_description
1 polymer ?
#
loop_
_entity_poly.entity_id
_entity_poly.type
_entity_poly.pdbx_seq_one_letter_code
_entity_poly.pdbx_strand_id
1 'polypeptide(L)'
;APAMAPGGAPVAGGAPVAAPGGVPAQADHARVAQEPLVLTSWPGSWPQVLLMALFVMLFCGFGVYLMIHPDQPGTTAKESLVMGHGALTVVFGFVGVGMGVATAVMAYSEACKRVTLSRSGLLVFNGFFARQVPWPTSRSGVFATLDVERQRRLTKVHVLAPDGTALQLPGLVERAKDDSCLGKAVQHIETIWAWAYSRGLVRDDGGYLPASKPEVERGRRAFAQRLAYLRARA
;
A
#
# COMPACT_ATOMS: atom_id res chain seq x y z
N ALA A 1 49.05 -0.36 -59.61
CA ALA A 1 50.36 -0.70 -59.05
C ALA A 1 50.34 -0.37 -57.53
N PRO A 2 50.73 -1.31 -56.68
CA PRO A 2 50.68 -1.17 -55.23
C PRO A 2 52.05 -0.69 -54.70
N ALA A 3 52.03 0.02 -53.58
CA ALA A 3 53.22 0.29 -52.83
C ALA A 3 53.11 -0.28 -51.41
N MET A 4 54.14 -1.05 -51.08
CA MET A 4 54.34 -1.83 -49.87
C MET A 4 54.70 -0.95 -48.67
N ALA A 5 54.28 -1.40 -47.51
CA ALA A 5 54.70 -0.93 -46.19
C ALA A 5 56.11 -1.46 -45.79
N PRO A 6 56.75 -0.86 -44.82
CA PRO A 6 57.57 -1.65 -43.95
C PRO A 6 57.22 -1.51 -42.47
N GLY A 7 57.22 -2.58 -41.82
CA GLY A 7 57.40 -3.14 -40.55
C GLY A 7 57.98 -2.27 -39.43
N GLY A 8 57.31 -2.30 -38.30
CA GLY A 8 57.81 -1.78 -37.02
C GLY A 8 57.69 -2.86 -35.96
N ALA A 9 58.80 -3.11 -35.31
CA ALA A 9 59.06 -4.18 -34.35
C ALA A 9 58.28 -4.09 -33.03
N PRO A 10 58.13 -5.19 -32.29
CA PRO A 10 57.41 -5.23 -31.01
C PRO A 10 58.27 -4.68 -29.87
N VAL A 11 57.73 -3.78 -29.11
CA VAL A 11 58.30 -3.32 -27.85
C VAL A 11 57.80 -4.22 -26.70
N ALA A 12 58.76 -4.86 -26.10
CA ALA A 12 58.57 -5.76 -24.97
C ALA A 12 58.30 -5.00 -23.66
N GLY A 13 57.42 -5.56 -22.82
CA GLY A 13 57.61 -5.62 -21.41
C GLY A 13 57.25 -4.34 -20.59
N GLY A 14 56.02 -4.28 -20.13
CA GLY A 14 55.66 -3.53 -18.97
C GLY A 14 54.81 -4.40 -18.07
N ALA A 15 55.39 -4.92 -17.00
CA ALA A 15 54.64 -5.66 -15.97
C ALA A 15 53.57 -4.77 -15.32
N PRO A 16 52.37 -5.28 -15.08
CA PRO A 16 51.36 -4.49 -14.37
C PRO A 16 51.77 -4.38 -12.89
N VAL A 17 52.06 -3.17 -12.45
CA VAL A 17 52.14 -2.81 -11.03
C VAL A 17 50.77 -3.03 -10.41
N ALA A 18 50.71 -4.02 -9.51
CA ALA A 18 49.53 -4.25 -8.69
C ALA A 18 49.30 -3.00 -7.79
N ALA A 19 48.22 -2.29 -8.04
CA ALA A 19 47.73 -1.25 -7.17
C ALA A 19 47.10 -1.89 -5.93
N PRO A 20 47.60 -1.61 -4.71
CA PRO A 20 46.93 -2.01 -3.48
C PRO A 20 45.82 -1.01 -3.18
N GLY A 21 44.63 -1.47 -3.02
CA GLY A 21 43.50 -0.63 -2.57
C GLY A 21 42.21 -0.83 -3.34
N GLY A 22 41.74 -2.06 -3.35
CA GLY A 22 40.36 -2.36 -3.80
C GLY A 22 39.36 -1.74 -2.84
N VAL A 23 38.63 -0.79 -3.32
CA VAL A 23 37.63 0.03 -2.63
C VAL A 23 36.45 -0.84 -2.22
N PRO A 24 36.16 -1.04 -0.90
CA PRO A 24 34.97 -1.76 -0.47
C PRO A 24 33.66 -0.97 -0.69
N ALA A 25 33.74 0.29 -1.12
CA ALA A 25 32.59 1.18 -1.27
C ALA A 25 31.57 0.78 -2.38
N GLN A 26 32.01 0.06 -3.42
CA GLN A 26 31.12 -0.34 -4.51
C GLN A 26 30.19 -1.49 -4.16
N ALA A 27 30.58 -2.37 -3.24
CA ALA A 27 29.76 -3.50 -2.80
C ALA A 27 28.59 -3.06 -1.91
N ASP A 28 28.79 -2.03 -1.09
CA ASP A 28 27.72 -1.50 -0.23
C ASP A 28 26.67 -0.71 -1.02
N HIS A 29 27.08 0.06 -2.03
CA HIS A 29 26.13 0.71 -2.94
C HIS A 29 25.30 -0.30 -3.75
N ALA A 30 25.88 -1.44 -4.14
CA ALA A 30 25.15 -2.50 -4.83
C ALA A 30 24.16 -3.22 -3.91
N ARG A 31 24.44 -3.36 -2.61
CA ARG A 31 23.52 -3.93 -1.61
C ARG A 31 22.36 -3.01 -1.29
N VAL A 32 22.62 -1.74 -1.04
CA VAL A 32 21.58 -0.72 -0.79
C VAL A 32 20.65 -0.58 -2.01
N ALA A 33 21.17 -0.77 -3.23
CA ALA A 33 20.35 -0.78 -4.44
C ALA A 33 19.43 -2.01 -4.57
N GLN A 34 19.60 -3.05 -3.75
CA GLN A 34 18.83 -4.29 -3.85
C GLN A 34 17.65 -4.37 -2.85
N GLU A 35 17.66 -3.55 -1.81
CA GLU A 35 16.61 -3.60 -0.80
C GLU A 35 15.25 -3.14 -1.37
N PRO A 36 14.20 -3.94 -1.19
CA PRO A 36 12.84 -3.54 -1.56
C PRO A 36 12.38 -2.38 -0.67
N LEU A 37 11.81 -1.35 -1.26
CA LEU A 37 11.18 -0.29 -0.49
C LEU A 37 9.77 -0.73 -0.09
N VAL A 38 9.53 -0.80 1.21
CA VAL A 38 8.21 -1.14 1.75
C VAL A 38 7.50 0.15 2.17
N LEU A 39 6.39 0.44 1.50
CA LEU A 39 5.50 1.53 1.85
C LEU A 39 4.37 0.97 2.71
N THR A 40 4.33 1.37 3.96
CA THR A 40 3.28 0.98 4.91
C THR A 40 2.47 2.19 5.35
N SER A 41 1.17 2.00 5.58
CA SER A 41 0.28 3.04 6.10
C SER A 41 0.39 3.26 7.62
N TRP A 42 1.39 2.65 8.25
CA TRP A 42 1.46 2.36 9.67
C TRP A 42 1.38 3.52 10.69
N PRO A 43 1.85 4.77 10.48
CA PRO A 43 1.95 5.69 11.61
C PRO A 43 0.65 6.29 12.13
N GLY A 44 -0.45 6.24 11.37
CA GLY A 44 -1.70 6.94 11.74
C GLY A 44 -2.79 6.08 12.38
N SER A 45 -2.68 4.75 12.34
CA SER A 45 -3.78 3.83 12.68
C SER A 45 -3.71 3.16 14.06
N TRP A 46 -2.64 3.41 14.85
CA TRP A 46 -2.51 2.83 16.19
C TRP A 46 -3.73 3.02 17.09
N PRO A 47 -4.34 4.21 17.19
CA PRO A 47 -5.53 4.37 18.01
C PRO A 47 -6.70 3.54 17.50
N GLN A 48 -6.84 3.38 16.18
CA GLN A 48 -7.89 2.55 15.60
C GLN A 48 -7.66 1.06 15.87
N VAL A 49 -6.41 0.59 15.77
CA VAL A 49 -6.05 -0.80 16.07
C VAL A 49 -6.28 -1.10 17.56
N LEU A 50 -5.89 -0.19 18.46
CA LEU A 50 -6.15 -0.33 19.88
C LEU A 50 -7.64 -0.33 20.21
N LEU A 51 -8.40 0.57 19.57
CA LEU A 51 -9.86 0.62 19.73
C LEU A 51 -10.50 -0.68 19.25
N MET A 52 -10.10 -1.19 18.10
CA MET A 52 -10.59 -2.47 17.57
C MET A 52 -10.20 -3.65 18.47
N ALA A 53 -8.97 -3.67 19.00
CA ALA A 53 -8.55 -4.71 19.95
C ALA A 53 -9.40 -4.67 21.24
N LEU A 54 -9.69 -3.48 21.75
CA LEU A 54 -10.58 -3.31 22.88
C LEU A 54 -12.00 -3.82 22.59
N PHE A 55 -12.55 -3.50 21.40
CA PHE A 55 -13.84 -4.03 20.96
C PHE A 55 -13.85 -5.55 20.88
N VAL A 56 -12.81 -6.16 20.31
CA VAL A 56 -12.67 -7.63 20.24
C VAL A 56 -12.69 -8.22 21.63
N MET A 57 -11.89 -7.69 22.56
CA MET A 57 -11.84 -8.17 23.94
C MET A 57 -13.21 -8.05 24.63
N LEU A 58 -13.89 -6.93 24.43
CA LEU A 58 -15.17 -6.67 25.06
C LEU A 58 -16.27 -7.59 24.51
N PHE A 59 -16.39 -7.72 23.20
CA PHE A 59 -17.42 -8.56 22.57
C PHE A 59 -17.16 -10.06 22.76
N CYS A 60 -15.92 -10.51 22.62
CA CYS A 60 -15.58 -11.91 22.88
C CYS A 60 -15.74 -12.24 24.37
N GLY A 61 -15.24 -11.38 25.25
CA GLY A 61 -15.35 -11.58 26.69
C GLY A 61 -16.81 -11.60 27.17
N PHE A 62 -17.62 -10.65 26.70
CA PHE A 62 -19.04 -10.60 27.01
C PHE A 62 -19.80 -11.78 26.42
N GLY A 63 -19.49 -12.18 25.17
CA GLY A 63 -20.10 -13.35 24.52
C GLY A 63 -19.81 -14.64 25.29
N VAL A 64 -18.56 -14.85 25.69
CA VAL A 64 -18.14 -16.00 26.49
C VAL A 64 -18.81 -15.98 27.90
N TYR A 65 -18.86 -14.81 28.53
CA TYR A 65 -19.55 -14.63 29.80
C TYR A 65 -21.03 -15.04 29.72
N LEU A 66 -21.73 -14.61 28.67
CA LEU A 66 -23.13 -15.00 28.45
C LEU A 66 -23.30 -16.49 28.19
N MET A 67 -22.33 -17.14 27.55
CA MET A 67 -22.37 -18.60 27.30
C MET A 67 -22.16 -19.40 28.59
N ILE A 68 -21.30 -18.92 29.50
CA ILE A 68 -21.00 -19.62 30.75
C ILE A 68 -22.07 -19.38 31.79
N HIS A 69 -22.79 -18.24 31.75
CA HIS A 69 -23.81 -17.86 32.73
C HIS A 69 -25.17 -17.65 32.04
N PRO A 70 -25.73 -18.69 31.43
CA PRO A 70 -27.02 -18.60 30.76
C PRO A 70 -28.19 -18.28 31.69
N ASP A 71 -28.07 -18.71 32.98
CA ASP A 71 -29.09 -18.53 33.98
C ASP A 71 -28.57 -17.66 35.12
N GLN A 72 -28.75 -16.34 35.01
CA GLN A 72 -28.59 -15.49 36.21
C GLN A 72 -29.82 -15.65 37.11
N PRO A 73 -29.66 -16.12 38.37
CA PRO A 73 -30.75 -16.20 39.32
C PRO A 73 -31.15 -14.78 39.72
N GLY A 74 -32.24 -14.26 39.20
CA GLY A 74 -32.76 -12.93 39.55
C GLY A 74 -34.15 -12.67 38.97
N THR A 75 -34.63 -13.51 38.13
CA THR A 75 -35.96 -13.36 37.53
C THR A 75 -36.96 -14.19 38.30
N THR A 76 -37.97 -13.52 38.84
CA THR A 76 -39.11 -14.09 39.55
C THR A 76 -39.79 -15.17 38.68
N ALA A 77 -40.34 -16.22 39.30
CA ALA A 77 -40.99 -17.40 38.69
C ALA A 77 -42.11 -17.08 37.71
N LYS A 78 -42.53 -15.83 37.54
CA LYS A 78 -43.50 -15.39 36.53
C LYS A 78 -42.92 -15.22 35.12
N GLU A 79 -41.62 -15.07 34.99
CA GLU A 79 -40.95 -14.87 33.67
C GLU A 79 -40.46 -16.19 33.03
N SER A 80 -40.54 -17.29 33.75
CA SER A 80 -40.21 -18.63 33.24
C SER A 80 -41.16 -19.15 32.16
N LEU A 81 -42.27 -18.43 31.89
CA LEU A 81 -43.24 -18.79 30.83
C LEU A 81 -42.89 -18.19 29.48
N VAL A 82 -41.95 -17.26 29.43
CA VAL A 82 -41.41 -16.76 28.16
C VAL A 82 -40.24 -17.64 27.77
N MET A 83 -40.56 -18.56 26.85
CA MET A 83 -39.67 -19.47 26.16
C MET A 83 -38.27 -18.90 26.01
N GLY A 84 -37.30 -19.45 26.73
CA GLY A 84 -35.96 -19.43 26.28
C GLY A 84 -35.08 -18.23 26.59
N HIS A 85 -35.16 -17.59 27.76
CA HIS A 85 -34.14 -16.61 28.14
C HIS A 85 -32.73 -17.20 28.05
N GLY A 86 -32.53 -18.44 28.47
CA GLY A 86 -31.25 -19.15 28.32
C GLY A 86 -30.83 -19.36 26.85
N ALA A 87 -31.78 -19.72 25.98
CA ALA A 87 -31.48 -19.89 24.55
C ALA A 87 -31.11 -18.57 23.87
N LEU A 88 -31.83 -17.48 24.19
CA LEU A 88 -31.51 -16.14 23.67
C LEU A 88 -30.13 -15.67 24.17
N THR A 89 -29.80 -15.91 25.44
CA THR A 89 -28.51 -15.55 26.01
C THR A 89 -27.37 -16.28 25.31
N VAL A 90 -27.54 -17.57 25.03
CA VAL A 90 -26.57 -18.34 24.26
C VAL A 90 -26.44 -17.82 22.83
N VAL A 91 -27.55 -17.53 22.16
CA VAL A 91 -27.52 -16.94 20.80
C VAL A 91 -26.77 -15.59 20.80
N PHE A 92 -27.06 -14.69 21.75
CA PHE A 92 -26.32 -13.43 21.88
C PHE A 92 -24.84 -13.65 22.19
N GLY A 93 -24.49 -14.68 22.95
CA GLY A 93 -23.13 -15.09 23.18
C GLY A 93 -22.40 -15.44 21.87
N PHE A 94 -23.01 -16.29 21.03
CA PHE A 94 -22.45 -16.62 19.71
C PHE A 94 -22.32 -15.43 18.79
N VAL A 95 -23.32 -14.56 18.76
CA VAL A 95 -23.29 -13.31 17.98
C VAL A 95 -22.14 -12.41 18.46
N GLY A 96 -21.97 -12.27 19.78
CA GLY A 96 -20.88 -11.48 20.38
C GLY A 96 -19.49 -12.02 19.98
N VAL A 97 -19.27 -13.32 20.10
CA VAL A 97 -18.02 -13.97 19.68
C VAL A 97 -17.81 -13.80 18.17
N GLY A 98 -18.85 -14.04 17.36
CA GLY A 98 -18.77 -13.87 15.92
C GLY A 98 -18.40 -12.45 15.49
N MET A 99 -19.00 -11.44 16.12
CA MET A 99 -18.64 -10.02 15.90
C MET A 99 -17.20 -9.72 16.33
N GLY A 100 -16.76 -10.26 17.46
CA GLY A 100 -15.37 -10.11 17.93
C GLY A 100 -14.38 -10.68 16.93
N VAL A 101 -14.61 -11.90 16.44
CA VAL A 101 -13.76 -12.54 15.44
C VAL A 101 -13.76 -11.75 14.12
N ALA A 102 -14.93 -11.33 13.63
CA ALA A 102 -15.03 -10.52 12.42
C ALA A 102 -14.24 -9.22 12.54
N THR A 103 -14.35 -8.53 13.68
CA THR A 103 -13.59 -7.30 13.95
C THR A 103 -12.08 -7.56 14.01
N ALA A 104 -11.64 -8.68 14.61
CA ALA A 104 -10.23 -9.07 14.66
C ALA A 104 -9.67 -9.33 13.25
N VAL A 105 -10.41 -10.03 12.40
CA VAL A 105 -10.04 -10.31 11.01
C VAL A 105 -9.94 -9.01 10.22
N MET A 106 -10.87 -8.08 10.38
CA MET A 106 -10.82 -6.77 9.73
C MET A 106 -9.61 -5.96 10.21
N ALA A 107 -9.35 -5.90 11.52
CA ALA A 107 -8.18 -5.21 12.07
C ALA A 107 -6.87 -5.81 11.55
N TYR A 108 -6.77 -7.13 11.50
CA TYR A 108 -5.62 -7.83 10.93
C TYR A 108 -5.41 -7.48 9.46
N SER A 109 -6.48 -7.50 8.66
CA SER A 109 -6.39 -7.18 7.24
C SER A 109 -5.91 -5.74 7.01
N GLU A 110 -6.38 -4.77 7.80
CA GLU A 110 -5.92 -3.38 7.72
C GLU A 110 -4.43 -3.24 8.11
N ALA A 111 -4.00 -3.92 9.17
CA ALA A 111 -2.61 -3.89 9.63
C ALA A 111 -1.63 -4.52 8.63
N CYS A 112 -2.10 -5.51 7.86
CA CYS A 112 -1.27 -6.21 6.88
C CYS A 112 -1.18 -5.51 5.51
N LYS A 113 -1.95 -4.45 5.28
CA LYS A 113 -1.92 -3.70 4.01
C LYS A 113 -0.56 -3.04 3.80
N ARG A 114 0.12 -3.40 2.70
CA ARG A 114 1.43 -2.85 2.36
C ARG A 114 1.67 -2.88 0.85
N VAL A 115 2.54 -1.99 0.41
CA VAL A 115 3.06 -1.96 -0.95
C VAL A 115 4.56 -2.14 -0.89
N THR A 116 5.08 -3.14 -1.57
CA THR A 116 6.52 -3.41 -1.67
C THR A 116 6.96 -3.14 -3.10
N LEU A 117 7.93 -2.25 -3.25
CA LEU A 117 8.54 -1.95 -4.54
C LEU A 117 9.67 -2.96 -4.77
N SER A 118 9.61 -3.68 -5.88
CA SER A 118 10.60 -4.69 -6.26
C SER A 118 11.10 -4.47 -7.69
N ARG A 119 12.15 -5.17 -8.08
CA ARG A 119 12.64 -5.10 -9.47
C ARG A 119 11.61 -5.57 -10.51
N SER A 120 10.79 -6.54 -10.16
CA SER A 120 9.76 -7.11 -11.04
C SER A 120 8.46 -6.33 -11.07
N GLY A 121 8.32 -5.26 -10.26
CA GLY A 121 7.11 -4.47 -10.16
C GLY A 121 6.71 -4.13 -8.73
N LEU A 122 5.47 -3.72 -8.57
CA LEU A 122 4.85 -3.43 -7.29
C LEU A 122 4.14 -4.69 -6.78
N LEU A 123 4.51 -5.13 -5.59
CA LEU A 123 3.79 -6.17 -4.86
C LEU A 123 2.81 -5.49 -3.91
N VAL A 124 1.54 -5.59 -4.24
CA VAL A 124 0.45 -4.98 -3.48
C VAL A 124 -0.20 -6.05 -2.62
N PHE A 125 -0.11 -5.89 -1.30
CA PHE A 125 -0.73 -6.78 -0.34
C PHE A 125 -1.95 -6.08 0.29
N ASN A 126 -3.14 -6.61 0.01
CA ASN A 126 -4.41 -6.05 0.47
C ASN A 126 -4.97 -6.74 1.71
N GLY A 127 -4.08 -7.16 2.62
CA GLY A 127 -4.46 -7.82 3.85
C GLY A 127 -4.65 -9.34 3.72
N PHE A 128 -5.24 -9.83 2.64
CA PHE A 128 -5.47 -11.26 2.40
C PHE A 128 -4.78 -11.78 1.15
N PHE A 129 -4.68 -10.95 0.12
CA PHE A 129 -4.15 -11.35 -1.17
C PHE A 129 -2.97 -10.47 -1.56
N ALA A 130 -1.95 -11.10 -2.12
CA ALA A 130 -0.84 -10.41 -2.76
C ALA A 130 -1.08 -10.39 -4.28
N ARG A 131 -0.95 -9.21 -4.88
CA ARG A 131 -0.99 -9.05 -6.33
C ARG A 131 0.27 -8.33 -6.79
N GLN A 132 0.97 -8.93 -7.72
CA GLN A 132 2.11 -8.31 -8.38
C GLN A 132 1.65 -7.57 -9.62
N VAL A 133 2.07 -6.31 -9.75
CA VAL A 133 1.81 -5.47 -10.91
C VAL A 133 3.15 -5.06 -11.49
N PRO A 134 3.43 -5.34 -12.76
CA PRO A 134 4.66 -4.89 -13.41
C PRO A 134 4.73 -3.36 -13.44
N TRP A 135 5.93 -2.83 -13.58
CA TRP A 135 6.12 -1.39 -13.70
C TRP A 135 5.41 -0.85 -14.95
N PRO A 136 4.67 0.27 -14.85
CA PRO A 136 4.07 0.90 -16.02
C PRO A 136 5.16 1.50 -16.92
N THR A 137 4.89 1.55 -18.21
CA THR A 137 5.82 2.09 -19.22
C THR A 137 5.91 3.61 -19.20
N SER A 138 4.90 4.28 -18.62
CA SER A 138 4.84 5.73 -18.52
C SER A 138 4.59 6.16 -17.07
N ARG A 139 5.13 7.34 -16.72
CA ARG A 139 4.85 7.99 -15.43
C ARG A 139 3.36 8.20 -15.20
N SER A 140 2.61 8.40 -16.27
CA SER A 140 1.15 8.52 -16.22
C SER A 140 0.46 7.25 -15.68
N GLY A 141 1.13 6.11 -15.63
CA GLY A 141 0.62 4.86 -15.04
C GLY A 141 0.63 4.80 -13.52
N VAL A 142 1.30 5.75 -12.83
CA VAL A 142 1.18 5.94 -11.37
C VAL A 142 0.53 7.29 -11.13
N PHE A 143 -0.66 7.31 -10.54
CA PHE A 143 -1.45 8.52 -10.42
C PHE A 143 -2.31 8.53 -9.15
N ALA A 144 -2.82 9.70 -8.77
CA ALA A 144 -3.80 9.82 -7.72
C ALA A 144 -5.18 10.17 -8.28
N THR A 145 -6.19 9.75 -7.55
CA THR A 145 -7.59 10.15 -7.75
C THR A 145 -8.05 11.00 -6.57
N LEU A 146 -8.91 11.97 -6.86
CA LEU A 146 -9.59 12.77 -5.85
C LEU A 146 -11.06 12.38 -5.81
N ASP A 147 -11.52 12.07 -4.62
CA ASP A 147 -12.91 11.79 -4.32
C ASP A 147 -13.38 12.72 -3.18
N VAL A 148 -14.67 12.98 -3.10
CA VAL A 148 -15.25 13.78 -2.03
C VAL A 148 -16.27 12.93 -1.28
N GLU A 149 -15.95 12.55 -0.06
CA GLU A 149 -16.80 11.75 0.79
C GLU A 149 -17.14 12.51 2.07
N ARG A 150 -18.43 12.73 2.33
CA ARG A 150 -18.94 13.39 3.57
C ARG A 150 -18.16 14.67 3.94
N GLN A 151 -17.99 15.58 2.98
CA GLN A 151 -17.25 16.85 3.14
C GLN A 151 -15.74 16.70 3.42
N ARG A 152 -15.18 15.51 3.25
CA ARG A 152 -13.73 15.29 3.31
C ARG A 152 -13.23 14.94 1.93
N ARG A 153 -12.04 15.41 1.62
CA ARG A 153 -11.32 15.03 0.42
C ARG A 153 -10.57 13.75 0.70
N LEU A 154 -10.73 12.82 -0.22
CA LEU A 154 -10.10 11.51 -0.17
C LEU A 154 -9.21 11.37 -1.40
N THR A 155 -7.91 11.26 -1.22
CA THR A 155 -6.98 10.94 -2.29
C THR A 155 -6.54 9.49 -2.18
N LYS A 156 -6.52 8.80 -3.32
CA LYS A 156 -6.10 7.40 -3.44
C LYS A 156 -5.03 7.31 -4.52
N VAL A 157 -3.90 6.71 -4.22
CA VAL A 157 -2.85 6.45 -5.22
C VAL A 157 -3.14 5.13 -5.92
N HIS A 158 -2.99 5.15 -7.23
CA HIS A 158 -3.24 3.99 -8.10
C HIS A 158 -2.03 3.69 -8.97
N VAL A 159 -1.90 2.42 -9.35
CA VAL A 159 -1.01 1.98 -10.42
C VAL A 159 -1.83 1.29 -11.50
N LEU A 160 -1.51 1.55 -12.76
CA LEU A 160 -2.12 0.86 -13.89
C LEU A 160 -1.39 -0.46 -14.16
N ALA A 161 -2.18 -1.52 -14.21
CA ALA A 161 -1.73 -2.79 -14.76
C ALA A 161 -1.72 -2.73 -16.30
N PRO A 162 -1.01 -3.65 -16.99
CA PRO A 162 -0.92 -3.66 -18.46
C PRO A 162 -2.26 -3.79 -19.18
N ASP A 163 -3.26 -4.34 -18.51
CA ASP A 163 -4.64 -4.45 -19.00
C ASP A 163 -5.47 -3.16 -18.85
N GLY A 164 -4.85 -2.05 -18.41
CA GLY A 164 -5.51 -0.77 -18.13
C GLY A 164 -6.31 -0.77 -16.81
N THR A 165 -6.29 -1.86 -16.05
CA THR A 165 -6.95 -1.90 -14.73
C THR A 165 -6.18 -1.06 -13.73
N ALA A 166 -6.84 -0.07 -13.13
CA ALA A 166 -6.26 0.71 -12.06
C ALA A 166 -6.35 -0.05 -10.73
N LEU A 167 -5.21 -0.37 -10.14
CA LEU A 167 -5.12 -0.98 -8.83
C LEU A 167 -4.80 0.08 -7.79
N GLN A 168 -5.67 0.24 -6.80
CA GLN A 168 -5.43 1.13 -5.68
C GLN A 168 -4.30 0.60 -4.82
N LEU A 169 -3.35 1.47 -4.47
CA LEU A 169 -2.25 1.13 -3.56
C LEU A 169 -2.74 1.26 -2.11
N PRO A 170 -2.89 0.15 -1.38
CA PRO A 170 -3.34 0.18 0.00
C PRO A 170 -2.31 0.90 0.87
N GLY A 171 -2.81 1.66 1.84
CA GLY A 171 -1.95 2.44 2.72
C GLY A 171 -1.53 3.80 2.17
N LEU A 172 -1.77 4.08 0.89
CA LEU A 172 -1.53 5.40 0.28
C LEU A 172 -2.87 6.11 0.02
N VAL A 173 -3.70 6.12 1.06
CA VAL A 173 -5.01 6.78 1.06
C VAL A 173 -4.97 7.89 2.09
N GLU A 174 -5.12 9.12 1.64
CA GLU A 174 -5.10 10.30 2.50
C GLU A 174 -6.49 10.92 2.59
N ARG A 175 -6.90 11.27 3.80
CA ARG A 175 -8.17 11.95 4.08
C ARG A 175 -7.90 13.27 4.78
N ALA A 176 -8.43 14.36 4.23
CA ALA A 176 -8.34 15.66 4.86
C ALA A 176 -9.61 16.47 4.63
N LYS A 177 -9.85 17.47 5.48
CA LYS A 177 -10.89 18.48 5.25
C LYS A 177 -10.45 19.53 4.22
N ASP A 178 -9.16 19.72 4.11
CA ASP A 178 -8.46 20.67 3.24
C ASP A 178 -7.72 20.00 2.08
N ASP A 179 -6.90 20.75 1.36
CA ASP A 179 -6.13 20.28 0.22
C ASP A 179 -4.78 19.60 0.61
N SER A 180 -4.48 19.44 1.88
CA SER A 180 -3.20 18.86 2.34
C SER A 180 -2.99 17.42 1.86
N CYS A 181 -4.08 16.67 1.69
CA CYS A 181 -4.04 15.31 1.15
C CYS A 181 -3.50 15.24 -0.29
N LEU A 182 -3.65 16.32 -1.10
CA LEU A 182 -3.13 16.32 -2.47
C LEU A 182 -1.60 16.36 -2.48
N GLY A 183 -0.99 17.20 -1.62
CA GLY A 183 0.47 17.28 -1.50
C GLY A 183 1.10 15.96 -1.12
N LYS A 184 0.51 15.25 -0.14
CA LYS A 184 0.97 13.93 0.28
C LYS A 184 0.84 12.89 -0.83
N ALA A 185 -0.29 12.89 -1.56
CA ALA A 185 -0.48 11.98 -2.69
C ALA A 185 0.55 12.22 -3.79
N VAL A 186 0.88 13.47 -4.10
CA VAL A 186 1.97 13.82 -5.04
C VAL A 186 3.30 13.28 -4.53
N GLN A 187 3.63 13.49 -3.25
CA GLN A 187 4.86 13.00 -2.66
C GLN A 187 4.99 11.47 -2.76
N HIS A 188 3.91 10.73 -2.52
CA HIS A 188 3.90 9.28 -2.67
C HIS A 188 4.17 8.85 -4.11
N ILE A 189 3.52 9.48 -5.10
CA ILE A 189 3.75 9.21 -6.52
C ILE A 189 5.21 9.47 -6.89
N GLU A 190 5.76 10.62 -6.48
CA GLU A 190 7.16 10.98 -6.75
C GLU A 190 8.13 9.98 -6.09
N THR A 191 7.87 9.57 -4.85
CA THR A 191 8.71 8.59 -4.15
C THR A 191 8.72 7.25 -4.89
N ILE A 192 7.56 6.75 -5.31
CA ILE A 192 7.45 5.49 -6.05
C ILE A 192 8.20 5.58 -7.38
N TRP A 193 7.96 6.67 -8.13
CA TRP A 193 8.56 6.86 -9.45
C TRP A 193 10.06 7.06 -9.35
N ALA A 194 10.55 7.93 -8.44
CA ALA A 194 11.97 8.19 -8.24
C ALA A 194 12.72 6.91 -7.83
N TRP A 195 12.12 6.09 -6.98
CA TRP A 195 12.71 4.79 -6.58
C TRP A 195 12.91 3.87 -7.78
N ALA A 196 11.90 3.75 -8.64
CA ALA A 196 11.98 2.90 -9.82
C ALA A 196 12.93 3.46 -10.89
N TYR A 197 12.87 4.78 -11.11
CA TYR A 197 13.71 5.48 -12.08
C TYR A 197 15.19 5.41 -11.73
N SER A 198 15.54 5.65 -10.46
CA SER A 198 16.93 5.58 -9.97
C SER A 198 17.57 4.20 -10.14
N ARG A 199 16.74 3.16 -10.31
CA ARG A 199 17.18 1.77 -10.52
C ARG A 199 17.08 1.32 -11.97
N GLY A 200 16.70 2.20 -12.88
CA GLY A 200 16.54 1.90 -14.31
C GLY A 200 15.39 0.92 -14.61
N LEU A 201 14.44 0.77 -13.69
CA LEU A 201 13.31 -0.17 -13.83
C LEU A 201 12.19 0.38 -14.70
N VAL A 202 12.11 1.70 -14.83
CA VAL A 202 11.12 2.40 -15.63
C VAL A 202 11.79 3.42 -16.55
N ARG A 203 11.16 3.65 -17.69
CA ARG A 203 11.48 4.74 -18.60
C ARG A 203 10.19 5.52 -18.82
N ASP A 204 10.27 6.84 -18.73
CA ASP A 204 9.12 7.67 -19.06
C ASP A 204 9.07 7.86 -20.57
N ASP A 205 8.13 7.18 -21.22
CA ASP A 205 7.86 7.34 -22.65
C ASP A 205 7.01 8.57 -22.97
N GLY A 206 6.59 9.32 -21.91
CA GLY A 206 5.71 10.50 -22.05
C GLY A 206 4.28 10.15 -22.47
N GLY A 207 3.98 8.87 -22.65
CA GLY A 207 2.67 8.39 -23.08
C GLY A 207 1.62 8.55 -21.98
N TYR A 208 0.39 8.87 -22.38
CA TYR A 208 -0.74 8.84 -21.47
C TYR A 208 -1.39 7.46 -21.49
N LEU A 209 -1.44 6.83 -20.32
CA LEU A 209 -2.09 5.53 -20.13
C LEU A 209 -3.48 5.76 -19.50
N PRO A 210 -4.58 5.55 -20.23
CA PRO A 210 -5.93 5.71 -19.70
C PRO A 210 -6.30 4.56 -18.78
N ALA A 211 -7.07 4.86 -17.73
CA ALA A 211 -7.66 3.82 -16.89
C ALA A 211 -8.91 3.22 -17.57
N SER A 212 -9.07 1.89 -17.46
CA SER A 212 -10.22 1.18 -18.07
C SER A 212 -11.56 1.58 -17.45
N LYS A 213 -11.57 1.98 -16.17
CA LYS A 213 -12.79 2.39 -15.46
C LYS A 213 -13.00 3.91 -15.58
N PRO A 214 -14.14 4.38 -16.12
CA PRO A 214 -14.41 5.82 -16.31
C PRO A 214 -14.50 6.60 -14.98
N GLU A 215 -14.85 5.94 -13.89
CA GLU A 215 -14.91 6.55 -12.56
C GLU A 215 -13.51 6.90 -12.04
N VAL A 216 -12.54 6.01 -12.22
CA VAL A 216 -11.15 6.24 -11.85
C VAL A 216 -10.58 7.39 -12.67
N GLU A 217 -10.89 7.41 -13.97
CA GLU A 217 -10.45 8.47 -14.88
C GLU A 217 -11.06 9.84 -14.50
N ARG A 218 -12.33 9.87 -14.08
CA ARG A 218 -12.94 11.11 -13.55
C ARG A 218 -12.23 11.59 -12.28
N GLY A 219 -11.96 10.69 -11.32
CA GLY A 219 -11.22 11.01 -10.10
C GLY A 219 -9.81 11.52 -10.38
N ARG A 220 -9.13 10.95 -11.38
CA ARG A 220 -7.81 11.40 -11.85
C ARG A 220 -7.84 12.83 -12.43
N ARG A 221 -8.82 13.11 -13.27
CA ARG A 221 -9.02 14.48 -13.83
C ARG A 221 -9.33 15.48 -12.72
N ALA A 222 -10.21 15.13 -11.79
CA ALA A 222 -10.54 15.97 -10.64
C ALA A 222 -9.29 16.29 -9.80
N PHE A 223 -8.43 15.30 -9.56
CA PHE A 223 -7.15 15.50 -8.87
C PHE A 223 -6.25 16.48 -9.64
N ALA A 224 -6.04 16.26 -10.94
CA ALA A 224 -5.18 17.10 -11.77
C ALA A 224 -5.70 18.56 -11.85
N GLN A 225 -7.00 18.75 -12.03
CA GLN A 225 -7.63 20.09 -12.07
C GLN A 225 -7.45 20.81 -10.73
N ARG A 226 -7.67 20.12 -9.61
CA ARG A 226 -7.51 20.73 -8.29
C ARG A 226 -6.07 21.10 -8.00
N LEU A 227 -5.13 20.23 -8.37
CA LEU A 227 -3.70 20.49 -8.21
C LEU A 227 -3.25 21.69 -9.07
N ALA A 228 -3.73 21.80 -10.32
CA ALA A 228 -3.45 22.93 -11.20
C ALA A 228 -4.01 24.23 -10.61
N TYR A 229 -5.22 24.22 -10.09
CA TYR A 229 -5.83 25.38 -9.42
C TYR A 229 -4.99 25.88 -8.22
N LEU A 230 -4.48 24.95 -7.39
CA LEU A 230 -3.64 25.32 -6.24
C LEU A 230 -2.30 25.91 -6.67
N ARG A 231 -1.66 25.34 -7.71
CA ARG A 231 -0.41 25.86 -8.25
C ARG A 231 -0.55 27.26 -8.85
N ALA A 232 -1.71 27.58 -9.43
CA ALA A 232 -1.97 28.91 -9.98
C ALA A 232 -2.21 29.98 -8.90
N ARG A 233 -2.44 29.58 -7.64
CA ARG A 233 -2.68 30.49 -6.50
C ARG A 233 -1.50 30.64 -5.54
N ALA A 234 -0.50 29.78 -5.68
CA ALA A 234 0.74 29.83 -4.90
C ALA A 234 1.77 30.75 -5.54
#